data_7016f30ffff904804ffcf3f6eefd249c
#
_entry.id   7016f30ffff904804ffcf3f6eefd249c
#
_cell.length_a   1.000
_cell.length_b   1.000
_cell.length_c   1.000
_cell.angle_alpha   90.00
_cell.angle_beta   90.00
_cell.angle_gamma   90.00
#
_symmetry.space_group_name_H-M   'P 1'
#
loop_
_entity.id
_entity.type
_entity.pdbx_description
1 polymer ?
#
loop_
_entity_poly.entity_id
_entity_poly.type
_entity_poly.pdbx_seq_one_letter_code
_entity_poly.pdbx_strand_id
1 'polypeptide(L)'
;MGSNGLNGVKDTNGANGAHANGASLSRSLKPGIYAPIPSFFVPQTEDLDLESFASHVVRLAKANIHPLISGSMGEAIHLTHAERKTLIQTARRALDEAGFTDVPIIAGTGTGSTRETIELCHEAAEAGADYTIVIASGYFAGALNPKALKTFFTEVAEKSPIPVIIYNFPAASGGIDLDSDLITGLAEQCPNLCGVKLTCGNVGKLTRICATVSESSFATQHPRKNPNAPFLVLGGFADFILPSTYVNAHGAIIGLGNVAPHATARLFELSQATLQDPSLLPEAQRLQGIVARGDFTIAKTSIAGTKFLLEKLYGYGGVPRTPLPPIEAEAAAALWAHPHVQELVRVERELSGKLTA
;
A
#
# COMPACT_ATOMS: atom_id res chain seq x y z
N MET A 1 38.44 41.15 -59.95
CA MET A 1 38.96 39.85 -60.37
C MET A 1 38.53 38.79 -59.40
N GLY A 2 37.70 37.89 -59.81
CA GLY A 2 37.51 36.50 -59.53
C GLY A 2 36.75 36.22 -58.22
N SER A 3 35.46 36.00 -58.22
CA SER A 3 34.59 34.88 -58.62
C SER A 3 34.89 33.53 -57.98
N ASN A 4 33.86 33.04 -57.37
CA ASN A 4 33.35 31.67 -57.17
C ASN A 4 33.00 31.44 -55.73
N GLY A 5 31.78 31.18 -55.34
CA GLY A 5 30.80 30.29 -55.94
C GLY A 5 30.90 28.92 -55.28
N LEU A 6 29.99 28.57 -54.41
CA LEU A 6 29.38 27.27 -54.51
C LEU A 6 28.79 26.75 -53.19
N ASN A 7 27.56 26.43 -53.39
CA ASN A 7 26.84 25.26 -52.93
C ASN A 7 26.38 25.18 -51.47
N GLY A 8 25.08 25.42 -51.40
CA GLY A 8 24.24 25.01 -50.29
C GLY A 8 24.17 23.50 -50.18
N VAL A 9 24.26 23.05 -48.92
CA VAL A 9 23.76 21.73 -48.51
C VAL A 9 22.52 22.00 -47.70
N LYS A 10 21.41 21.51 -48.21
CA LYS A 10 20.15 21.43 -47.47
C LYS A 10 20.29 20.33 -46.41
N ASP A 11 20.39 20.69 -45.15
CA ASP A 11 20.11 19.77 -44.07
C ASP A 11 18.61 19.74 -43.82
N THR A 12 17.98 18.72 -44.37
CA THR A 12 16.67 18.23 -43.94
C THR A 12 16.91 17.17 -42.90
N ASN A 13 16.54 17.46 -41.65
CA ASN A 13 15.87 16.51 -40.76
C ASN A 13 15.77 17.08 -39.34
N GLY A 14 14.79 17.92 -39.16
CA GLY A 14 14.23 18.18 -37.87
C GLY A 14 13.08 17.20 -37.63
N ALA A 15 13.38 15.99 -37.18
CA ALA A 15 12.37 15.13 -36.58
C ALA A 15 12.14 15.62 -35.15
N ASN A 16 11.24 16.58 -34.97
CA ASN A 16 10.62 16.87 -33.71
C ASN A 16 9.85 15.64 -33.26
N GLY A 17 10.49 14.83 -32.41
CA GLY A 17 9.79 13.87 -31.55
C GLY A 17 8.88 14.65 -30.61
N ALA A 18 7.65 14.86 -31.03
CA ALA A 18 6.60 15.29 -30.14
C ALA A 18 6.49 14.20 -29.05
N HIS A 19 7.04 14.46 -27.86
CA HIS A 19 6.61 13.79 -26.66
C HIS A 19 5.12 14.10 -26.52
N ALA A 20 4.29 13.15 -26.93
CA ALA A 20 2.89 13.15 -26.60
C ALA A 20 2.81 13.22 -25.07
N ASN A 21 2.40 14.37 -24.55
CA ASN A 21 1.84 14.49 -23.21
C ASN A 21 0.55 13.66 -23.18
N GLY A 22 0.71 12.35 -23.12
CA GLY A 22 -0.35 11.45 -22.71
C GLY A 22 -0.64 11.78 -21.26
N ALA A 23 -1.74 12.47 -21.02
CA ALA A 23 -2.31 12.55 -19.68
C ALA A 23 -2.42 11.10 -19.20
N SER A 24 -1.55 10.68 -18.28
CA SER A 24 -1.63 9.41 -17.59
C SER A 24 -3.06 9.32 -17.05
N LEU A 25 -3.83 8.35 -17.53
CA LEU A 25 -5.14 8.05 -16.98
C LEU A 25 -4.94 7.81 -15.48
N SER A 26 -5.35 8.77 -14.65
CA SER A 26 -5.18 8.61 -13.21
C SER A 26 -6.11 7.50 -12.75
N ARG A 27 -5.52 6.36 -12.35
CA ARG A 27 -6.25 5.22 -11.81
C ARG A 27 -6.89 5.64 -10.50
N SER A 28 -8.20 5.40 -10.37
CA SER A 28 -8.94 5.86 -9.19
C SER A 28 -8.54 5.12 -7.92
N LEU A 29 -8.36 5.87 -6.83
CA LEU A 29 -8.26 5.32 -5.48
C LEU A 29 -9.66 4.91 -5.02
N LYS A 30 -9.89 3.62 -4.80
CA LYS A 30 -11.21 3.07 -4.46
C LYS A 30 -11.23 2.48 -3.06
N PRO A 31 -12.38 2.50 -2.36
CA PRO A 31 -12.58 1.67 -1.18
C PRO A 31 -12.27 0.20 -1.47
N GLY A 32 -11.58 -0.48 -0.55
CA GLY A 32 -11.18 -1.87 -0.77
C GLY A 32 -10.03 -2.34 0.12
N ILE A 33 -9.48 -3.49 -0.25
CA ILE A 33 -8.33 -4.06 0.44
C ILE A 33 -7.07 -3.84 -0.40
N TYR A 34 -6.04 -3.34 0.28
CA TYR A 34 -4.71 -3.13 -0.25
C TYR A 34 -3.71 -3.98 0.54
N ALA A 35 -2.71 -4.54 -0.12
CA ALA A 35 -1.67 -5.30 0.55
C ALA A 35 -0.30 -4.62 0.37
N PRO A 36 0.43 -4.35 1.48
CA PRO A 36 1.83 -3.96 1.41
C PRO A 36 2.64 -5.19 1.01
N ILE A 37 3.11 -5.22 -0.24
CA ILE A 37 3.77 -6.37 -0.83
C ILE A 37 5.17 -6.54 -0.25
N PRO A 38 5.54 -7.76 0.22
CA PRO A 38 6.92 -8.07 0.59
C PRO A 38 7.87 -7.93 -0.61
N SER A 39 9.06 -7.42 -0.38
CA SER A 39 10.14 -7.56 -1.35
C SER A 39 10.71 -8.98 -1.25
N PHE A 40 10.91 -9.65 -2.38
CA PHE A 40 11.52 -10.98 -2.42
C PHE A 40 12.98 -10.85 -2.81
N PHE A 41 13.82 -11.67 -2.19
CA PHE A 41 15.26 -11.61 -2.39
C PHE A 41 15.82 -12.99 -2.71
N VAL A 42 16.82 -13.03 -3.58
CA VAL A 42 17.65 -14.22 -3.83
C VAL A 42 18.51 -14.48 -2.59
N PRO A 43 18.38 -15.63 -1.92
CA PRO A 43 18.98 -15.84 -0.60
C PRO A 43 20.49 -15.62 -0.51
N GLN A 44 21.24 -15.91 -1.60
CA GLN A 44 22.70 -15.88 -1.60
C GLN A 44 23.27 -14.49 -1.89
N THR A 45 22.54 -13.64 -2.65
CA THR A 45 23.03 -12.34 -3.13
C THR A 45 22.27 -11.17 -2.55
N GLU A 46 21.09 -11.42 -1.97
CA GLU A 46 20.11 -10.40 -1.56
C GLU A 46 19.64 -9.49 -2.70
N ASP A 47 19.87 -9.88 -3.96
CA ASP A 47 19.30 -9.21 -5.11
C ASP A 47 17.78 -9.39 -5.13
N LEU A 48 17.05 -8.48 -5.79
CA LEU A 48 15.60 -8.57 -5.93
C LEU A 48 15.22 -9.79 -6.79
N ASP A 49 14.34 -10.66 -6.28
CA ASP A 49 13.63 -11.69 -7.04
C ASP A 49 12.40 -11.09 -7.70
N LEU A 50 12.62 -10.52 -8.89
CA LEU A 50 11.58 -9.80 -9.64
C LEU A 50 10.54 -10.74 -10.27
N GLU A 51 10.87 -12.00 -10.50
CA GLU A 51 9.94 -12.99 -11.06
C GLU A 51 8.88 -13.38 -10.01
N SER A 52 9.31 -13.77 -8.82
CA SER A 52 8.41 -14.04 -7.69
C SER A 52 7.59 -12.80 -7.32
N PHE A 53 8.20 -11.62 -7.36
CA PHE A 53 7.51 -10.36 -7.07
C PHE A 53 6.39 -10.07 -8.09
N ALA A 54 6.66 -10.17 -9.38
CA ALA A 54 5.67 -9.96 -10.45
C ALA A 54 4.51 -10.96 -10.35
N SER A 55 4.84 -12.25 -10.14
CA SER A 55 3.85 -13.32 -9.96
C SER A 55 2.95 -13.05 -8.76
N HIS A 56 3.52 -12.57 -7.65
CA HIS A 56 2.77 -12.23 -6.44
C HIS A 56 1.83 -11.05 -6.66
N VAL A 57 2.29 -9.97 -7.31
CA VAL A 57 1.47 -8.80 -7.66
C VAL A 57 0.24 -9.22 -8.46
N VAL A 58 0.43 -10.02 -9.51
CA VAL A 58 -0.67 -10.51 -10.35
C VAL A 58 -1.62 -11.43 -9.58
N ARG A 59 -1.08 -12.29 -8.69
CA ARG A 59 -1.91 -13.15 -7.84
C ARG A 59 -2.85 -12.34 -6.94
N LEU A 60 -2.34 -11.25 -6.36
CA LEU A 60 -3.16 -10.37 -5.52
C LEU A 60 -4.22 -9.64 -6.33
N ALA A 61 -3.87 -9.11 -7.50
CA ALA A 61 -4.81 -8.42 -8.38
C ALA A 61 -5.97 -9.34 -8.83
N LYS A 62 -5.69 -10.63 -9.09
CA LYS A 62 -6.73 -11.64 -9.39
C LYS A 62 -7.72 -11.86 -8.24
N ALA A 63 -7.32 -11.61 -7.01
CA ALA A 63 -8.17 -11.68 -5.82
C ALA A 63 -8.78 -10.32 -5.44
N ASN A 64 -8.72 -9.33 -6.33
CA ASN A 64 -9.19 -7.95 -6.08
C ASN A 64 -8.49 -7.26 -4.90
N ILE A 65 -7.19 -7.55 -4.72
CA ILE A 65 -6.32 -6.89 -3.75
C ILE A 65 -5.37 -5.95 -4.49
N HIS A 66 -5.34 -4.69 -4.08
CA HIS A 66 -4.50 -3.68 -4.72
C HIS A 66 -3.09 -3.61 -4.10
N PRO A 67 -2.04 -3.40 -4.90
CA PRO A 67 -0.67 -3.42 -4.40
C PRO A 67 -0.25 -2.10 -3.74
N LEU A 68 0.46 -2.23 -2.60
CA LEU A 68 1.29 -1.17 -2.03
C LEU A 68 2.76 -1.64 -2.07
N ILE A 69 3.59 -0.94 -2.82
CA ILE A 69 4.99 -1.30 -3.06
C ILE A 69 5.89 -0.51 -2.12
N SER A 70 7.00 -1.10 -1.66
CA SER A 70 7.99 -0.45 -0.80
C SER A 70 7.38 0.15 0.48
N GLY A 71 6.43 -0.57 1.10
CA GLY A 71 5.96 -0.28 2.46
C GLY A 71 6.84 -0.94 3.52
N SER A 72 6.43 -0.89 4.80
CA SER A 72 7.15 -1.54 5.91
C SER A 72 7.26 -3.05 5.71
N MET A 73 6.18 -3.72 5.27
CA MET A 73 6.20 -5.15 4.93
C MET A 73 7.13 -5.44 3.75
N GLY A 74 7.30 -4.50 2.82
CA GLY A 74 8.22 -4.57 1.69
C GLY A 74 9.65 -4.17 2.04
N GLU A 75 9.99 -4.05 3.32
CA GLU A 75 11.34 -3.74 3.81
C GLU A 75 11.92 -2.45 3.19
N ALA A 76 11.08 -1.44 2.99
CA ALA A 76 11.43 -0.22 2.26
C ALA A 76 12.72 0.44 2.75
N ILE A 77 13.00 0.38 4.07
CA ILE A 77 14.21 0.96 4.66
C ILE A 77 15.50 0.24 4.23
N HIS A 78 15.40 -1.00 3.75
CA HIS A 78 16.53 -1.79 3.23
C HIS A 78 16.74 -1.63 1.72
N LEU A 79 15.83 -0.93 1.04
CA LEU A 79 15.87 -0.77 -0.41
C LEU A 79 16.58 0.53 -0.79
N THR A 80 17.45 0.46 -1.77
CA THR A 80 17.98 1.64 -2.45
C THR A 80 16.89 2.32 -3.27
N HIS A 81 17.10 3.58 -3.66
CA HIS A 81 16.21 4.31 -4.57
C HIS A 81 16.00 3.56 -5.90
N ALA A 82 17.09 3.01 -6.46
CA ALA A 82 17.03 2.23 -7.70
C ALA A 82 16.16 0.97 -7.56
N GLU A 83 16.28 0.24 -6.46
CA GLU A 83 15.47 -0.95 -6.19
C GLU A 83 13.99 -0.60 -6.01
N ARG A 84 13.66 0.50 -5.32
CA ARG A 84 12.27 0.97 -5.18
C ARG A 84 11.65 1.27 -6.55
N LYS A 85 12.37 2.00 -7.42
CA LYS A 85 11.94 2.27 -8.81
C LYS A 85 11.73 0.98 -9.58
N THR A 86 12.67 0.04 -9.51
CA THR A 86 12.60 -1.26 -10.19
C THR A 86 11.36 -2.06 -9.76
N LEU A 87 11.04 -2.10 -8.46
CA LEU A 87 9.85 -2.80 -7.95
C LEU A 87 8.55 -2.16 -8.46
N ILE A 88 8.44 -0.82 -8.46
CA ILE A 88 7.26 -0.12 -8.97
C ILE A 88 7.06 -0.40 -10.48
N GLN A 89 8.13 -0.28 -11.28
CA GLN A 89 8.12 -0.56 -12.72
C GLN A 89 7.74 -2.01 -13.01
N THR A 90 8.29 -2.96 -12.22
CA THR A 90 7.97 -4.39 -12.35
C THR A 90 6.50 -4.67 -12.02
N ALA A 91 5.97 -4.07 -10.94
CA ALA A 91 4.56 -4.20 -10.59
C ALA A 91 3.65 -3.65 -11.68
N ARG A 92 3.96 -2.44 -12.21
CA ARG A 92 3.13 -1.82 -13.27
C ARG A 92 3.12 -2.67 -14.53
N ARG A 93 4.30 -3.09 -15.00
CA ARG A 93 4.42 -3.97 -16.17
C ARG A 93 3.64 -5.27 -15.98
N ALA A 94 3.82 -5.96 -14.83
CA ALA A 94 3.15 -7.24 -14.55
C ALA A 94 1.62 -7.09 -14.53
N LEU A 95 1.11 -6.01 -13.95
CA LEU A 95 -0.33 -5.72 -13.95
C LEU A 95 -0.85 -5.44 -15.36
N ASP A 96 -0.15 -4.63 -16.15
CA ASP A 96 -0.55 -4.27 -17.51
C ASP A 96 -0.56 -5.49 -18.44
N GLU A 97 0.50 -6.32 -18.38
CA GLU A 97 0.62 -7.56 -19.15
C GLU A 97 -0.46 -8.59 -18.77
N ALA A 98 -0.90 -8.58 -17.52
CA ALA A 98 -1.99 -9.45 -17.03
C ALA A 98 -3.40 -8.87 -17.25
N GLY A 99 -3.54 -7.70 -17.87
CA GLY A 99 -4.82 -7.04 -18.17
C GLY A 99 -5.41 -6.21 -17.02
N PHE A 100 -4.67 -5.97 -15.94
CA PHE A 100 -5.08 -5.16 -14.78
C PHE A 100 -4.62 -3.70 -14.93
N THR A 101 -4.91 -3.07 -16.07
CA THR A 101 -4.43 -1.74 -16.42
C THR A 101 -5.02 -0.62 -15.57
N ASP A 102 -6.17 -0.83 -14.94
CA ASP A 102 -6.90 0.11 -14.08
C ASP A 102 -6.58 -0.03 -12.58
N VAL A 103 -5.79 -1.04 -12.19
CA VAL A 103 -5.37 -1.26 -10.80
C VAL A 103 -4.33 -0.21 -10.39
N PRO A 104 -4.61 0.62 -9.37
CA PRO A 104 -3.67 1.62 -8.90
C PRO A 104 -2.51 1.00 -8.13
N ILE A 105 -1.34 1.64 -8.21
CA ILE A 105 -0.17 1.32 -7.40
C ILE A 105 0.04 2.42 -6.37
N ILE A 106 0.10 2.04 -5.09
CA ILE A 106 0.55 2.91 -4.00
C ILE A 106 2.03 2.61 -3.74
N ALA A 107 2.89 3.64 -3.65
CA ALA A 107 4.30 3.48 -3.33
C ALA A 107 4.64 4.07 -1.96
N GLY A 108 5.37 3.33 -1.13
CA GLY A 108 5.93 3.83 0.13
C GLY A 108 7.12 4.75 -0.14
N THR A 109 7.01 6.02 0.30
CA THR A 109 8.01 7.06 0.05
C THR A 109 8.50 7.75 1.31
N GLY A 110 7.93 7.41 2.49
CA GLY A 110 8.37 7.98 3.77
C GLY A 110 9.79 7.54 4.13
N THR A 111 10.60 8.51 4.58
CA THR A 111 11.99 8.31 5.01
C THR A 111 12.39 9.31 6.11
N GLY A 112 13.69 9.42 6.39
CA GLY A 112 14.24 10.21 7.48
C GLY A 112 14.12 11.72 7.35
N SER A 113 14.00 12.26 6.12
CA SER A 113 13.93 13.72 5.91
C SER A 113 12.79 14.09 4.96
N THR A 114 12.25 15.32 5.13
CA THR A 114 11.25 15.89 4.20
C THR A 114 11.77 15.93 2.77
N ARG A 115 13.02 16.36 2.59
CA ARG A 115 13.63 16.48 1.26
C ARG A 115 13.67 15.16 0.52
N GLU A 116 14.21 14.12 1.13
CA GLU A 116 14.33 12.79 0.54
C GLU A 116 12.94 12.15 0.34
N THR A 117 12.00 12.37 1.27
CA THR A 117 10.61 11.93 1.10
C THR A 117 9.98 12.51 -0.17
N ILE A 118 10.19 13.80 -0.45
CA ILE A 118 9.71 14.47 -1.66
C ILE A 118 10.41 13.90 -2.91
N GLU A 119 11.72 13.66 -2.85
CA GLU A 119 12.48 13.04 -3.93
C GLU A 119 11.95 11.66 -4.27
N LEU A 120 11.71 10.81 -3.26
CA LEU A 120 11.08 9.50 -3.43
C LEU A 120 9.65 9.59 -4.00
N CYS A 121 8.88 10.64 -3.69
CA CYS A 121 7.56 10.86 -4.32
C CYS A 121 7.70 11.12 -5.83
N HIS A 122 8.69 11.91 -6.25
CA HIS A 122 8.97 12.14 -7.67
C HIS A 122 9.42 10.86 -8.38
N GLU A 123 10.36 10.14 -7.80
CA GLU A 123 10.86 8.88 -8.34
C GLU A 123 9.75 7.81 -8.45
N ALA A 124 8.85 7.75 -7.48
CA ALA A 124 7.72 6.83 -7.50
C ALA A 124 6.75 7.17 -8.65
N ALA A 125 6.45 8.45 -8.85
CA ALA A 125 5.61 8.91 -9.94
C ALA A 125 6.24 8.59 -11.32
N GLU A 126 7.53 8.87 -11.49
CA GLU A 126 8.28 8.55 -12.71
C GLU A 126 8.32 7.03 -12.98
N ALA A 127 8.37 6.22 -11.93
CA ALA A 127 8.36 4.77 -12.04
C ALA A 127 6.98 4.15 -12.34
N GLY A 128 5.90 4.95 -12.28
CA GLY A 128 4.54 4.52 -12.63
C GLY A 128 3.60 4.25 -11.44
N ALA A 129 3.94 4.74 -10.24
CA ALA A 129 3.01 4.76 -9.12
C ALA A 129 1.92 5.83 -9.32
N ASP A 130 0.70 5.53 -8.88
CA ASP A 130 -0.44 6.45 -8.95
C ASP A 130 -0.59 7.28 -7.66
N TYR A 131 -0.13 6.71 -6.53
CA TYR A 131 -0.23 7.28 -5.19
C TYR A 131 1.04 7.03 -4.38
N THR A 132 1.31 7.88 -3.41
CA THR A 132 2.34 7.64 -2.40
C THR A 132 1.74 7.46 -1.02
N ILE A 133 2.45 6.74 -0.16
CA ILE A 133 2.11 6.63 1.26
C ILE A 133 3.33 6.98 2.10
N VAL A 134 3.15 7.89 3.06
CA VAL A 134 4.22 8.53 3.81
C VAL A 134 4.05 8.27 5.30
N ILE A 135 5.00 7.56 5.89
CA ILE A 135 5.11 7.37 7.34
C ILE A 135 5.82 8.56 7.97
N ALA A 136 5.48 8.91 9.21
CA ALA A 136 6.23 9.92 9.95
C ALA A 136 7.68 9.48 10.17
N SER A 137 8.64 10.41 10.03
CA SER A 137 10.06 10.16 10.31
C SER A 137 10.24 9.84 11.80
N GLY A 138 10.66 8.62 12.11
CA GLY A 138 10.72 8.12 13.49
C GLY A 138 12.08 8.21 14.16
N TYR A 139 13.17 8.46 13.42
CA TYR A 139 14.52 8.41 13.99
C TYR A 139 14.74 9.48 15.08
N PHE A 140 14.23 10.70 14.86
CA PHE A 140 14.25 11.79 15.84
C PHE A 140 12.88 12.05 16.47
N ALA A 141 12.10 10.99 16.74
CA ALA A 141 10.72 11.11 17.23
C ALA A 141 10.57 12.07 18.42
N GLY A 142 11.49 12.04 19.39
CA GLY A 142 11.46 12.90 20.57
C GLY A 142 11.64 14.41 20.28
N ALA A 143 12.08 14.78 19.09
CA ALA A 143 12.23 16.17 18.65
C ALA A 143 11.05 16.66 17.77
N LEU A 144 10.19 15.76 17.31
CA LEU A 144 9.08 16.06 16.40
C LEU A 144 7.80 16.33 17.19
N ASN A 145 7.47 17.61 17.36
CA ASN A 145 6.20 18.03 17.94
C ASN A 145 5.07 18.07 16.86
N PRO A 146 3.78 18.23 17.26
CA PRO A 146 2.67 18.27 16.32
C PRO A 146 2.81 19.32 15.20
N LYS A 147 3.41 20.48 15.50
CA LYS A 147 3.65 21.53 14.50
C LYS A 147 4.67 21.07 13.45
N ALA A 148 5.76 20.43 13.85
CA ALA A 148 6.77 19.90 12.94
C ALA A 148 6.18 18.80 12.06
N LEU A 149 5.37 17.89 12.63
CA LEU A 149 4.67 16.84 11.88
C LEU A 149 3.66 17.42 10.89
N LYS A 150 2.88 18.44 11.29
CA LYS A 150 1.99 19.16 10.38
C LYS A 150 2.75 19.76 9.21
N THR A 151 3.85 20.49 9.48
CA THR A 151 4.70 21.08 8.45
C THR A 151 5.24 20.01 7.50
N PHE A 152 5.73 18.88 8.02
CA PHE A 152 6.26 17.77 7.23
C PHE A 152 5.21 17.25 6.22
N PHE A 153 4.00 16.88 6.68
CA PHE A 153 2.96 16.35 5.79
C PHE A 153 2.44 17.40 4.81
N THR A 154 2.32 18.66 5.23
CA THR A 154 1.91 19.75 4.33
C THR A 154 2.92 19.93 3.20
N GLU A 155 4.21 20.02 3.52
CA GLU A 155 5.27 20.26 2.53
C GLU A 155 5.41 19.07 1.56
N VAL A 156 5.31 17.83 2.08
CA VAL A 156 5.31 16.62 1.23
C VAL A 156 4.09 16.61 0.30
N ALA A 157 2.88 16.91 0.82
CA ALA A 157 1.67 16.96 0.01
C ALA A 157 1.73 18.03 -1.08
N GLU A 158 2.27 19.22 -0.77
CA GLU A 158 2.41 20.33 -1.73
C GLU A 158 3.36 19.99 -2.88
N LYS A 159 4.49 19.32 -2.58
CA LYS A 159 5.57 19.08 -3.52
C LYS A 159 5.50 17.72 -4.23
N SER A 160 4.69 16.79 -3.74
CA SER A 160 4.48 15.51 -4.41
C SER A 160 3.73 15.68 -5.73
N PRO A 161 4.20 15.08 -6.83
CA PRO A 161 3.53 15.13 -8.12
C PRO A 161 2.23 14.31 -8.16
N ILE A 162 2.08 13.33 -7.28
CA ILE A 162 0.93 12.44 -7.16
C ILE A 162 0.33 12.51 -5.76
N PRO A 163 -0.95 12.11 -5.57
CA PRO A 163 -1.62 12.22 -4.28
C PRO A 163 -0.95 11.37 -3.18
N VAL A 164 -1.01 11.86 -1.94
CA VAL A 164 -0.31 11.32 -0.78
C VAL A 164 -1.30 10.75 0.24
N ILE A 165 -0.98 9.58 0.77
CA ILE A 165 -1.68 8.95 1.90
C ILE A 165 -0.82 9.10 3.15
N ILE A 166 -1.41 9.56 4.24
CA ILE A 166 -0.75 9.62 5.56
C ILE A 166 -0.64 8.19 6.12
N TYR A 167 0.52 7.82 6.66
CA TYR A 167 0.70 6.54 7.32
C TYR A 167 0.99 6.74 8.81
N ASN A 168 0.02 6.40 9.65
CA ASN A 168 0.14 6.42 11.10
C ASN A 168 0.47 5.02 11.62
N PHE A 169 1.74 4.79 11.94
CA PHE A 169 2.24 3.51 12.46
C PHE A 169 3.24 3.75 13.61
N PRO A 170 2.76 3.94 14.85
CA PRO A 170 3.61 4.26 15.99
C PRO A 170 4.77 3.29 16.19
N ALA A 171 4.55 1.99 16.03
CA ALA A 171 5.59 0.98 16.22
C ALA A 171 6.78 1.10 15.23
N ALA A 172 6.56 1.68 14.03
CA ALA A 172 7.60 1.87 13.02
C ALA A 172 8.08 3.34 12.90
N SER A 173 7.53 4.25 13.71
CA SER A 173 7.87 5.67 13.69
C SER A 173 8.27 6.22 15.06
N GLY A 174 9.03 5.41 15.82
CA GLY A 174 9.58 5.85 17.11
C GLY A 174 8.53 6.21 18.17
N GLY A 175 7.33 5.67 18.07
CA GLY A 175 6.22 5.95 18.97
C GLY A 175 5.36 7.15 18.57
N ILE A 176 5.64 7.82 17.46
CA ILE A 176 4.79 8.90 16.95
C ILE A 176 3.42 8.36 16.59
N ASP A 177 2.39 8.83 17.29
CA ASP A 177 0.99 8.51 17.04
C ASP A 177 0.21 9.79 16.70
N LEU A 178 -0.02 10.01 15.41
CA LEU A 178 -0.77 11.17 14.92
C LEU A 178 -2.21 11.11 15.46
N ASP A 179 -2.65 12.16 16.12
CA ASP A 179 -4.03 12.22 16.62
C ASP A 179 -5.05 12.54 15.52
N SER A 180 -6.34 12.38 15.84
CA SER A 180 -7.43 12.62 14.87
C SER A 180 -7.49 14.07 14.42
N ASP A 181 -7.18 15.02 15.29
CA ASP A 181 -7.33 16.44 15.02
C ASP A 181 -6.25 16.91 14.04
N LEU A 182 -5.00 16.40 14.20
CA LEU A 182 -3.93 16.65 13.24
C LEU A 182 -4.28 16.05 11.86
N ILE A 183 -4.78 14.81 11.83
CA ILE A 183 -5.11 14.12 10.58
C ILE A 183 -6.28 14.81 9.86
N THR A 184 -7.36 15.17 10.57
CA THR A 184 -8.51 15.86 9.97
C THR A 184 -8.12 17.26 9.50
N GLY A 185 -7.37 18.03 10.31
CA GLY A 185 -6.89 19.33 9.90
C GLY A 185 -5.96 19.30 8.67
N LEU A 186 -5.16 18.23 8.50
CA LEU A 186 -4.38 18.00 7.29
C LEU A 186 -5.27 17.64 6.10
N ALA A 187 -6.30 16.79 6.31
CA ALA A 187 -7.27 16.43 5.27
C ALA A 187 -8.03 17.64 4.73
N GLU A 188 -8.39 18.59 5.60
CA GLU A 188 -9.06 19.83 5.24
C GLU A 188 -8.18 20.80 4.46
N GLN A 189 -6.91 20.94 4.87
CA GLN A 189 -6.01 21.99 4.41
C GLN A 189 -5.13 21.60 3.22
N CYS A 190 -4.90 20.29 2.99
CA CYS A 190 -3.97 19.80 1.97
C CYS A 190 -4.72 19.04 0.86
N PRO A 191 -5.08 19.69 -0.25
CA PRO A 191 -5.86 19.07 -1.33
C PRO A 191 -5.19 17.85 -2.00
N ASN A 192 -3.87 17.70 -1.88
CA ASN A 192 -3.14 16.57 -2.43
C ASN A 192 -2.99 15.38 -1.45
N LEU A 193 -3.55 15.49 -0.22
CA LEU A 193 -3.73 14.34 0.65
C LEU A 193 -5.01 13.60 0.26
N CYS A 194 -4.94 12.30 0.04
CA CYS A 194 -6.06 11.48 -0.42
C CYS A 194 -6.39 10.33 0.54
N GLY A 195 -5.87 10.34 1.75
CA GLY A 195 -6.25 9.34 2.75
C GLY A 195 -5.29 9.19 3.90
N VAL A 196 -5.67 8.26 4.79
CA VAL A 196 -4.86 7.84 5.93
C VAL A 196 -4.93 6.33 6.12
N LYS A 197 -3.78 5.71 6.43
CA LYS A 197 -3.66 4.34 6.91
C LYS A 197 -3.40 4.35 8.41
N LEU A 198 -4.23 3.64 9.19
CA LEU A 198 -4.18 3.61 10.65
C LEU A 198 -3.69 2.25 11.18
N THR A 199 -2.36 2.09 11.29
CA THR A 199 -1.71 0.91 11.88
C THR A 199 -1.43 1.12 13.38
N CYS A 200 -2.12 2.06 14.01
CA CYS A 200 -2.19 2.20 15.47
C CYS A 200 -3.24 1.28 16.11
N GLY A 201 -4.15 0.68 15.31
CA GLY A 201 -5.24 -0.17 15.81
C GLY A 201 -6.30 0.56 16.63
N ASN A 202 -6.32 1.90 16.60
CA ASN A 202 -7.26 2.69 17.40
C ASN A 202 -8.55 2.95 16.60
N VAL A 203 -9.56 2.10 16.81
CA VAL A 203 -10.87 2.20 16.14
C VAL A 203 -11.58 3.53 16.48
N GLY A 204 -11.43 4.05 17.71
CA GLY A 204 -12.00 5.35 18.08
C GLY A 204 -11.41 6.52 17.30
N LYS A 205 -10.09 6.51 17.05
CA LYS A 205 -9.43 7.48 16.16
C LYS A 205 -9.98 7.36 14.72
N LEU A 206 -10.05 6.14 14.19
CA LEU A 206 -10.63 5.86 12.88
C LEU A 206 -12.05 6.42 12.79
N THR A 207 -12.90 6.15 13.78
CA THR A 207 -14.30 6.64 13.84
C THR A 207 -14.38 8.16 13.76
N ARG A 208 -13.56 8.89 14.55
CA ARG A 208 -13.56 10.36 14.53
C ARG A 208 -13.17 10.94 13.17
N ILE A 209 -12.13 10.36 12.53
CA ILE A 209 -11.70 10.80 11.21
C ILE A 209 -12.79 10.48 10.17
N CYS A 210 -13.36 9.27 10.20
CA CYS A 210 -14.46 8.90 9.32
C CYS A 210 -15.66 9.84 9.48
N ALA A 211 -16.05 10.18 10.71
CA ALA A 211 -17.16 11.09 10.97
C ALA A 211 -16.98 12.44 10.26
N THR A 212 -15.75 13.00 10.31
CA THR A 212 -15.44 14.27 9.64
C THR A 212 -15.48 14.14 8.12
N VAL A 213 -14.77 13.15 7.56
CA VAL A 213 -14.63 13.06 6.09
C VAL A 213 -15.86 12.50 5.39
N SER A 214 -16.80 11.90 6.14
CA SER A 214 -18.08 11.41 5.61
C SER A 214 -19.20 12.46 5.67
N GLU A 215 -18.95 13.65 6.20
CA GLU A 215 -19.91 14.74 6.13
C GLU A 215 -20.22 15.09 4.67
N SER A 216 -21.49 15.27 4.35
CA SER A 216 -21.93 15.51 2.97
C SER A 216 -21.31 16.77 2.34
N SER A 217 -20.92 17.73 3.16
CA SER A 217 -20.25 18.96 2.76
C SER A 217 -18.74 18.83 2.58
N PHE A 218 -18.10 17.78 3.15
CA PHE A 218 -16.64 17.68 3.22
C PHE A 218 -15.98 17.75 1.84
N ALA A 219 -16.43 16.94 0.88
CA ALA A 219 -15.85 16.90 -0.46
C ALA A 219 -16.01 18.24 -1.20
N THR A 220 -17.10 18.98 -0.94
CA THR A 220 -17.34 20.28 -1.56
C THR A 220 -16.51 21.39 -0.91
N GLN A 221 -16.36 21.37 0.41
CA GLN A 221 -15.59 22.37 1.16
C GLN A 221 -14.08 22.14 1.04
N HIS A 222 -13.66 20.89 0.90
CA HIS A 222 -12.27 20.46 0.85
C HIS A 222 -11.98 19.62 -0.41
N PRO A 223 -12.09 20.20 -1.62
CA PRO A 223 -11.91 19.45 -2.87
C PRO A 223 -10.48 18.91 -3.00
N ARG A 224 -10.37 17.68 -3.49
CA ARG A 224 -9.05 17.09 -3.74
C ARG A 224 -8.44 17.62 -5.03
N LYS A 225 -7.11 17.77 -5.04
CA LYS A 225 -6.34 18.19 -6.23
C LYS A 225 -6.60 17.23 -7.40
N ASN A 226 -6.68 15.93 -7.12
CA ASN A 226 -7.08 14.91 -8.08
C ASN A 226 -8.49 14.40 -7.72
N PRO A 227 -9.53 14.62 -8.56
CA PRO A 227 -10.90 14.20 -8.26
C PRO A 227 -11.07 12.67 -8.21
N ASN A 228 -10.14 11.90 -8.80
CA ASN A 228 -10.12 10.44 -8.74
C ASN A 228 -9.46 9.90 -7.46
N ALA A 229 -9.05 10.78 -6.54
CA ALA A 229 -8.37 10.45 -5.31
C ALA A 229 -9.15 11.02 -4.09
N PRO A 230 -10.34 10.49 -3.77
CA PRO A 230 -11.08 10.90 -2.58
C PRO A 230 -10.27 10.62 -1.31
N PHE A 231 -10.59 11.32 -0.21
CA PHE A 231 -9.90 11.05 1.05
C PHE A 231 -10.42 9.76 1.68
N LEU A 232 -9.61 8.70 1.67
CA LEU A 232 -9.96 7.40 2.22
C LEU A 232 -9.38 7.20 3.64
N VAL A 233 -10.18 6.63 4.54
CA VAL A 233 -9.74 6.19 5.86
C VAL A 233 -9.63 4.67 5.85
N LEU A 234 -8.41 4.16 6.02
CA LEU A 234 -8.07 2.75 5.84
C LEU A 234 -7.48 2.17 7.13
N GLY A 235 -8.02 1.05 7.59
CA GLY A 235 -7.45 0.30 8.70
C GLY A 235 -6.08 -0.28 8.35
N GLY A 236 -5.23 -0.48 9.37
CA GLY A 236 -3.90 -1.09 9.17
C GLY A 236 -3.80 -2.56 9.56
N PHE A 237 -4.90 -3.14 10.10
CA PHE A 237 -5.04 -4.55 10.49
C PHE A 237 -6.34 -5.12 9.94
N ALA A 238 -6.36 -6.43 9.71
CA ALA A 238 -7.55 -7.12 9.20
C ALA A 238 -8.57 -7.44 10.32
N ASP A 239 -8.19 -7.27 11.57
CA ASP A 239 -8.97 -7.68 12.73
C ASP A 239 -10.17 -6.78 13.04
N PHE A 240 -10.33 -5.65 12.35
CA PHE A 240 -11.46 -4.74 12.52
C PHE A 240 -12.10 -4.23 11.20
N ILE A 241 -12.03 -5.00 10.12
CA ILE A 241 -12.63 -4.63 8.83
C ILE A 241 -14.15 -4.45 8.97
N LEU A 242 -14.84 -5.46 9.52
CA LEU A 242 -16.29 -5.40 9.70
C LEU A 242 -16.72 -4.25 10.65
N PRO A 243 -16.20 -4.10 11.87
CA PRO A 243 -16.63 -3.00 12.74
C PRO A 243 -16.30 -1.61 12.17
N SER A 244 -15.22 -1.45 11.41
CA SER A 244 -14.88 -0.17 10.80
C SER A 244 -15.80 0.19 9.63
N THR A 245 -16.42 -0.78 8.96
CA THR A 245 -17.42 -0.54 7.93
C THR A 245 -18.64 0.21 8.48
N TYR A 246 -19.06 -0.08 9.71
CA TYR A 246 -20.20 0.57 10.35
C TYR A 246 -19.94 2.00 10.84
N VAL A 247 -18.70 2.47 10.72
CA VAL A 247 -18.33 3.88 10.97
C VAL A 247 -17.79 4.55 9.72
N ASN A 248 -18.19 4.06 8.53
CA ASN A 248 -17.86 4.60 7.21
C ASN A 248 -16.37 4.56 6.85
N ALA A 249 -15.60 3.58 7.36
CA ALA A 249 -14.26 3.36 6.87
C ALA A 249 -14.27 2.76 5.46
N HIS A 250 -13.23 3.03 4.70
CA HIS A 250 -13.16 2.73 3.28
C HIS A 250 -12.44 1.42 2.94
N GLY A 251 -12.09 0.62 3.94
CA GLY A 251 -11.35 -0.63 3.79
C GLY A 251 -10.06 -0.67 4.60
N ALA A 252 -9.05 -1.36 4.11
CA ALA A 252 -7.82 -1.57 4.86
C ALA A 252 -6.57 -1.75 3.97
N ILE A 253 -5.41 -1.40 4.52
CA ILE A 253 -4.09 -1.72 3.95
C ILE A 253 -3.40 -2.68 4.92
N ILE A 254 -3.40 -3.98 4.62
CA ILE A 254 -3.12 -5.06 5.57
C ILE A 254 -2.12 -6.09 5.06
N GLY A 255 -1.21 -6.52 5.93
CA GLY A 255 -0.23 -7.56 5.63
C GLY A 255 -0.86 -8.90 5.30
N LEU A 256 -1.99 -9.24 5.95
CA LEU A 256 -2.70 -10.49 5.76
C LEU A 256 -3.19 -10.69 4.32
N GLY A 257 -3.46 -9.61 3.57
CA GLY A 257 -3.82 -9.68 2.16
C GLY A 257 -2.80 -10.43 1.29
N ASN A 258 -1.54 -10.50 1.71
CA ASN A 258 -0.52 -11.29 1.01
C ASN A 258 -0.73 -12.80 1.18
N VAL A 259 -1.13 -13.24 2.36
CA VAL A 259 -1.28 -14.66 2.73
C VAL A 259 -2.67 -15.20 2.36
N ALA A 260 -3.71 -14.43 2.67
CA ALA A 260 -5.11 -14.83 2.50
C ALA A 260 -5.92 -13.75 1.74
N PRO A 261 -5.60 -13.50 0.45
CA PRO A 261 -6.23 -12.45 -0.33
C PRO A 261 -7.73 -12.66 -0.53
N HIS A 262 -8.17 -13.89 -0.84
CA HIS A 262 -9.61 -14.16 -1.07
C HIS A 262 -10.42 -14.03 0.22
N ALA A 263 -9.88 -14.46 1.36
CA ALA A 263 -10.57 -14.33 2.64
C ALA A 263 -10.73 -12.85 3.06
N THR A 264 -9.69 -12.02 2.84
CA THR A 264 -9.74 -10.58 3.17
C THR A 264 -10.62 -9.79 2.21
N ALA A 265 -10.57 -10.07 0.90
CA ALA A 265 -11.46 -9.48 -0.09
C ALA A 265 -12.92 -9.84 0.19
N ARG A 266 -13.21 -11.13 0.44
CA ARG A 266 -14.56 -11.60 0.77
C ARG A 266 -15.09 -10.98 2.05
N LEU A 267 -14.25 -10.84 3.08
CA LEU A 267 -14.65 -10.18 4.32
C LEU A 267 -15.06 -8.73 4.07
N PHE A 268 -14.29 -7.99 3.28
CA PHE A 268 -14.63 -6.61 2.93
C PHE A 268 -15.94 -6.52 2.16
N GLU A 269 -16.12 -7.30 1.09
CA GLU A 269 -17.35 -7.35 0.30
C GLU A 269 -18.56 -7.68 1.16
N LEU A 270 -18.43 -8.72 2.00
CA LEU A 270 -19.50 -9.16 2.89
C LEU A 270 -19.82 -8.07 3.93
N SER A 271 -18.81 -7.41 4.48
CA SER A 271 -19.01 -6.29 5.42
C SER A 271 -19.78 -5.15 4.78
N GLN A 272 -19.47 -4.77 3.54
CA GLN A 272 -20.22 -3.76 2.81
C GLN A 272 -21.66 -4.21 2.52
N ALA A 273 -21.86 -5.47 2.15
CA ALA A 273 -23.18 -6.04 1.87
C ALA A 273 -24.10 -6.02 3.11
N THR A 274 -23.56 -6.17 4.34
CA THR A 274 -24.34 -6.14 5.58
C THR A 274 -25.05 -4.79 5.82
N LEU A 275 -24.56 -3.71 5.23
CA LEU A 275 -25.20 -2.39 5.33
C LEU A 275 -26.56 -2.32 4.60
N GLN A 276 -26.75 -3.18 3.60
CA GLN A 276 -27.99 -3.27 2.82
C GLN A 276 -28.82 -4.50 3.22
N ASP A 277 -28.16 -5.60 3.59
CA ASP A 277 -28.79 -6.84 4.02
C ASP A 277 -28.21 -7.32 5.36
N PRO A 278 -28.84 -6.92 6.49
CA PRO A 278 -28.40 -7.34 7.82
C PRO A 278 -28.43 -8.85 8.06
N SER A 279 -29.14 -9.64 7.24
CA SER A 279 -29.16 -11.11 7.37
C SER A 279 -27.78 -11.75 7.12
N LEU A 280 -26.87 -11.04 6.44
CA LEU A 280 -25.50 -11.46 6.18
C LEU A 280 -24.56 -11.24 7.37
N LEU A 281 -24.99 -10.51 8.40
CA LEU A 281 -24.13 -10.14 9.54
C LEU A 281 -23.55 -11.33 10.30
N PRO A 282 -24.30 -12.44 10.56
CA PRO A 282 -23.72 -13.60 11.25
C PRO A 282 -22.54 -14.22 10.49
N GLU A 283 -22.62 -14.30 9.17
CA GLU A 283 -21.54 -14.83 8.35
C GLU A 283 -20.34 -13.86 8.30
N ALA A 284 -20.60 -12.56 8.19
CA ALA A 284 -19.55 -11.54 8.27
C ALA A 284 -18.80 -11.58 9.61
N GLN A 285 -19.52 -11.75 10.72
CA GLN A 285 -18.94 -11.90 12.06
C GLN A 285 -18.11 -13.18 12.19
N ARG A 286 -18.60 -14.30 11.65
CA ARG A 286 -17.87 -15.57 11.62
C ARG A 286 -16.54 -15.42 10.86
N LEU A 287 -16.58 -14.86 9.65
CA LEU A 287 -15.39 -14.66 8.81
C LEU A 287 -14.43 -13.65 9.46
N GLN A 288 -14.95 -12.54 10.01
CA GLN A 288 -14.14 -11.56 10.74
C GLN A 288 -13.40 -12.21 11.91
N GLY A 289 -14.06 -13.10 12.66
CA GLY A 289 -13.43 -13.81 13.77
C GLY A 289 -12.27 -14.70 13.33
N ILE A 290 -12.39 -15.40 12.20
CA ILE A 290 -11.33 -16.22 11.62
C ILE A 290 -10.16 -15.34 11.16
N VAL A 291 -10.46 -14.30 10.40
CA VAL A 291 -9.48 -13.35 9.87
C VAL A 291 -8.72 -12.65 11.00
N ALA A 292 -9.42 -12.17 12.02
CA ALA A 292 -8.79 -11.46 13.15
C ALA A 292 -7.81 -12.35 13.92
N ARG A 293 -8.20 -13.58 14.25
CA ARG A 293 -7.31 -14.52 14.95
C ARG A 293 -6.11 -14.91 14.08
N GLY A 294 -6.31 -15.12 12.78
CA GLY A 294 -5.25 -15.42 11.83
C GLY A 294 -4.28 -14.26 11.69
N ASP A 295 -4.78 -13.04 11.46
CA ASP A 295 -3.98 -11.82 11.34
C ASP A 295 -3.10 -11.57 12.56
N PHE A 296 -3.70 -11.59 13.75
CA PHE A 296 -2.97 -11.40 15.00
C PHE A 296 -1.89 -12.46 15.24
N THR A 297 -2.17 -13.72 14.89
CA THR A 297 -1.21 -14.82 15.04
C THR A 297 -0.01 -14.64 14.11
N ILE A 298 -0.24 -14.29 12.84
CA ILE A 298 0.80 -14.08 11.84
C ILE A 298 1.60 -12.80 12.15
N ALA A 299 0.94 -11.74 12.59
CA ALA A 299 1.57 -10.46 12.92
C ALA A 299 2.66 -10.57 14.00
N LYS A 300 2.55 -11.53 14.95
CA LYS A 300 3.59 -11.80 15.95
C LYS A 300 4.93 -12.23 15.39
N THR A 301 4.92 -12.83 14.20
CA THR A 301 6.12 -13.27 13.49
C THR A 301 6.57 -12.29 12.41
N SER A 302 5.84 -11.17 12.26
CA SER A 302 6.19 -10.04 11.39
C SER A 302 6.51 -10.45 9.92
N ILE A 303 7.48 -9.79 9.32
CA ILE A 303 7.90 -9.99 7.91
C ILE A 303 8.38 -11.42 7.69
N ALA A 304 9.22 -11.95 8.58
CA ALA A 304 9.81 -13.28 8.44
C ALA A 304 8.75 -14.39 8.42
N GLY A 305 7.74 -14.31 9.31
CA GLY A 305 6.64 -15.26 9.31
C GLY A 305 5.73 -15.15 8.09
N THR A 306 5.47 -13.92 7.63
CA THR A 306 4.71 -13.71 6.39
C THR A 306 5.42 -14.34 5.20
N LYS A 307 6.72 -14.10 5.03
CA LYS A 307 7.53 -14.68 3.95
C LYS A 307 7.57 -16.21 4.02
N PHE A 308 7.75 -16.77 5.22
CA PHE A 308 7.67 -18.22 5.43
C PHE A 308 6.32 -18.80 4.99
N LEU A 309 5.21 -18.15 5.33
CA LEU A 309 3.88 -18.63 4.92
C LEU A 309 3.69 -18.53 3.40
N LEU A 310 4.22 -17.49 2.75
CA LEU A 310 4.19 -17.36 1.31
C LEU A 310 4.98 -18.48 0.62
N GLU A 311 6.17 -18.80 1.13
CA GLU A 311 6.98 -19.92 0.64
C GLU A 311 6.24 -21.26 0.80
N LYS A 312 5.62 -21.48 1.97
CA LYS A 312 4.86 -22.70 2.27
C LYS A 312 3.61 -22.86 1.41
N LEU A 313 2.93 -21.77 1.08
CA LEU A 313 1.65 -21.78 0.37
C LEU A 313 1.80 -21.65 -1.14
N TYR A 314 2.81 -20.93 -1.60
CA TYR A 314 2.92 -20.51 -3.01
C TYR A 314 4.30 -20.80 -3.63
N GLY A 315 5.26 -21.31 -2.87
CA GLY A 315 6.58 -21.71 -3.36
C GLY A 315 7.58 -20.56 -3.56
N TYR A 316 7.26 -19.35 -3.09
CA TYR A 316 8.16 -18.19 -3.09
C TYR A 316 7.96 -17.37 -1.81
N GLY A 317 8.94 -16.59 -1.43
CA GLY A 317 8.88 -15.77 -0.22
C GLY A 317 10.24 -15.59 0.39
N GLY A 318 10.84 -16.71 0.78
CA GLY A 318 12.20 -16.75 1.29
C GLY A 318 12.38 -16.00 2.59
N VAL A 319 13.55 -15.38 2.72
CA VAL A 319 13.97 -14.70 3.95
C VAL A 319 13.92 -13.17 3.78
N PRO A 320 13.82 -12.43 4.89
CA PRO A 320 14.05 -10.99 4.87
C PRO A 320 15.50 -10.66 4.50
N ARG A 321 15.75 -9.42 4.03
CA ARG A 321 17.11 -8.90 3.86
C ARG A 321 17.74 -8.61 5.23
N THR A 322 19.03 -8.88 5.38
CA THR A 322 19.77 -8.54 6.61
C THR A 322 19.72 -7.02 6.89
N PRO A 323 19.67 -6.58 8.15
CA PRO A 323 19.85 -7.35 9.39
C PRO A 323 18.57 -8.03 9.96
N LEU A 324 17.45 -8.04 9.25
CA LEU A 324 16.28 -8.78 9.73
C LEU A 324 16.54 -10.29 9.69
N PRO A 325 16.35 -11.00 10.82
CA PRO A 325 16.58 -12.43 10.87
C PRO A 325 15.48 -13.21 10.13
N PRO A 326 15.81 -14.39 9.56
CA PRO A 326 14.78 -15.33 9.16
C PRO A 326 13.96 -15.80 10.37
N ILE A 327 12.81 -16.41 10.11
CA ILE A 327 12.05 -17.06 11.18
C ILE A 327 12.78 -18.32 11.64
N GLU A 328 12.91 -18.49 12.96
CA GLU A 328 13.49 -19.69 13.54
C GLU A 328 12.65 -20.94 13.23
N ALA A 329 13.31 -22.09 13.01
CA ALA A 329 12.65 -23.32 12.55
C ALA A 329 11.51 -23.77 13.48
N GLU A 330 11.69 -23.69 14.81
CA GLU A 330 10.67 -24.02 15.80
C GLU A 330 9.48 -23.06 15.72
N ALA A 331 9.73 -21.74 15.61
CA ALA A 331 8.70 -20.73 15.46
C ALA A 331 7.93 -20.87 14.12
N ALA A 332 8.63 -21.24 13.05
CA ALA A 332 8.03 -21.52 11.75
C ALA A 332 7.10 -22.74 11.80
N ALA A 333 7.54 -23.83 12.44
CA ALA A 333 6.73 -25.02 12.66
C ALA A 333 5.50 -24.72 13.54
N ALA A 334 5.69 -23.98 14.63
CA ALA A 334 4.60 -23.56 15.51
C ALA A 334 3.60 -22.64 14.79
N LEU A 335 4.07 -21.68 13.99
CA LEU A 335 3.22 -20.80 13.20
C LEU A 335 2.36 -21.60 12.22
N TRP A 336 3.00 -22.51 11.45
CA TRP A 336 2.27 -23.33 10.49
C TRP A 336 1.23 -24.24 11.15
N ALA A 337 1.59 -24.90 12.27
CA ALA A 337 0.68 -25.78 13.00
C ALA A 337 -0.39 -25.05 13.82
N HIS A 338 -0.32 -23.72 13.91
CA HIS A 338 -1.25 -22.96 14.75
C HIS A 338 -2.70 -23.08 14.26
N PRO A 339 -3.67 -23.44 15.12
CA PRO A 339 -5.06 -23.66 14.71
C PRO A 339 -5.69 -22.49 13.95
N HIS A 340 -5.40 -21.24 14.38
CA HIS A 340 -5.91 -20.04 13.71
C HIS A 340 -5.34 -19.84 12.31
N VAL A 341 -4.08 -20.23 12.08
CA VAL A 341 -3.46 -20.18 10.75
C VAL A 341 -4.05 -21.26 9.87
N GLN A 342 -4.21 -22.49 10.37
CA GLN A 342 -4.79 -23.60 9.60
C GLN A 342 -6.26 -23.33 9.23
N GLU A 343 -7.05 -22.75 10.15
CA GLU A 343 -8.43 -22.36 9.87
C GLU A 343 -8.49 -21.30 8.78
N LEU A 344 -7.64 -20.26 8.85
CA LEU A 344 -7.54 -19.21 7.83
C LEU A 344 -7.13 -19.78 6.47
N VAL A 345 -6.12 -20.64 6.43
CA VAL A 345 -5.64 -21.29 5.20
C VAL A 345 -6.74 -22.16 4.58
N ARG A 346 -7.50 -22.88 5.38
CA ARG A 346 -8.66 -23.67 4.90
C ARG A 346 -9.67 -22.75 4.22
N VAL A 347 -10.09 -21.67 4.87
CA VAL A 347 -11.04 -20.70 4.32
C VAL A 347 -10.50 -20.04 3.04
N GLU A 348 -9.23 -19.66 3.02
CA GLU A 348 -8.58 -19.09 1.83
C GLU A 348 -8.63 -20.07 0.64
N ARG A 349 -8.35 -21.36 0.87
CA ARG A 349 -8.41 -22.40 -0.17
C ARG A 349 -9.83 -22.60 -0.69
N GLU A 350 -10.82 -22.63 0.20
CA GLU A 350 -12.24 -22.74 -0.17
C GLU A 350 -12.67 -21.58 -1.07
N LEU A 351 -12.35 -20.34 -0.67
CA LEU A 351 -12.72 -19.13 -1.41
C LEU A 351 -11.97 -18.97 -2.73
N SER A 352 -10.74 -19.44 -2.82
CA SER A 352 -9.94 -19.39 -4.05
C SER A 352 -10.33 -20.46 -5.08
N GLY A 353 -11.29 -21.34 -4.79
CA GLY A 353 -11.64 -22.48 -5.63
C GLY A 353 -10.57 -23.58 -5.68
N LYS A 354 -9.54 -23.50 -4.83
CA LYS A 354 -8.52 -24.52 -4.65
C LYS A 354 -8.94 -25.49 -3.55
N LEU A 355 -10.14 -26.10 -3.69
CA LEU A 355 -10.55 -27.17 -2.80
C LEU A 355 -9.66 -28.39 -3.05
N THR A 356 -8.88 -28.72 -2.03
CA THR A 356 -8.30 -30.02 -1.67
C THR A 356 -7.90 -30.93 -2.83
N ALA A 357 -6.63 -31.03 -3.08
CA ALA A 357 -6.03 -32.34 -3.34
C ALA A 357 -5.45 -32.88 -2.01
#